data_cbf19f52fa56dfd4d82bcfdf6dd31d5b
#
_entry.id   cbf19f52fa56dfd4d82bcfdf6dd31d5b
#
_cell.length_a   1.000
_cell.length_b   1.000
_cell.length_c   1.000
_cell.angle_alpha   90.00
_cell.angle_beta   90.00
_cell.angle_gamma   90.00
#
_symmetry.space_group_name_H-M   'P 1'
#
loop_
_entity.id
_entity.type
_entity.pdbx_description
1 polymer ?
#
loop_
_entity_poly.entity_id
_entity_poly.type
_entity_poly.pdbx_seq_one_letter_code
_entity_poly.pdbx_strand_id
1 'polypeptide(L)'
;MLKYGLYGTLAAGLGQNLWINGCSRQKRGQRPNIILITVDTLRPDHLGCYGYHRNTSPNIDRFAEDAMLFENCFSHAPETLQSFASILTGFFPHEAKTMPQTVETLAESLRREGYKTAAVISNYILQKGNGFEQGFMIYDDTMNEHELVRKFPERTAGPATDRAIELLEEFQKDDFFMWIHYQDPHGPYTPPDHFAEMFHNANPKPRILKVNTTVSGYGGIPSYQQLQDNRDYHYYVSQYDGEIRYQDEHFKRLTDALKKLGLYDEALIIFSSDHGEGMGEHDYFFAHGENLYSCLTHVPLIVKYGRELSGRRDDFVQHIDIAPTIFAVPGIKADRQFRGRDLRSKPAKSREIFAENRAPVMSDNIKASIILDGLKLIYTPMYRQFELFDLTTDPHEERDLIGAAEHQEKVRDLKTRLMRNHMEDLLRLGPIDERPEPTDEEKEKLKSLGYIR
;
A
#
# COMPACT_ATOMS: atom_id res chain seq x y z
N MET A 1 93.83 -32.74 35.16
CA MET A 1 94.02 -31.65 34.22
C MET A 1 92.63 -31.16 33.77
N LEU A 2 92.45 -29.93 33.98
CA LEU A 2 91.20 -29.17 33.92
C LEU A 2 90.51 -29.21 32.58
N LYS A 3 89.15 -29.20 32.63
CA LYS A 3 88.28 -28.58 31.59
C LYS A 3 87.14 -27.88 32.27
N TYR A 4 87.11 -26.58 32.09
CA TYR A 4 86.03 -25.70 32.50
C TYR A 4 84.87 -25.76 31.49
N GLY A 5 83.67 -25.91 31.98
CA GLY A 5 82.43 -25.72 31.24
C GLY A 5 81.64 -24.53 31.78
N LEU A 6 81.50 -23.51 30.95
CA LEU A 6 80.67 -22.35 31.22
C LEU A 6 79.18 -22.73 31.15
N TYR A 7 78.45 -22.44 32.21
CA TYR A 7 76.96 -22.39 32.21
C TYR A 7 76.49 -20.94 32.24
N GLY A 8 75.95 -20.51 31.09
CA GLY A 8 75.27 -19.25 31.02
C GLY A 8 73.82 -19.38 31.52
N THR A 9 73.53 -18.61 32.53
CA THR A 9 72.15 -18.48 33.04
C THR A 9 71.31 -17.58 32.15
N LEU A 10 70.28 -18.14 31.50
CA LEU A 10 69.24 -17.42 30.82
C LEU A 10 68.22 -16.97 31.86
N ALA A 11 68.12 -15.68 32.10
CA ALA A 11 67.03 -15.06 32.85
C ALA A 11 65.76 -15.03 31.99
N ALA A 12 64.79 -15.86 32.31
CA ALA A 12 63.46 -15.81 31.71
C ALA A 12 62.68 -14.64 32.30
N GLY A 13 62.58 -13.54 31.55
CA GLY A 13 61.69 -12.46 31.85
C GLY A 13 60.24 -12.89 31.63
N LEU A 14 59.45 -13.06 32.72
CA LEU A 14 58.01 -13.20 32.67
C LEU A 14 57.41 -11.85 32.25
N GLY A 15 57.22 -11.64 30.97
CA GLY A 15 56.35 -10.60 30.43
C GLY A 15 54.89 -10.98 30.72
N GLN A 16 54.30 -10.39 31.74
CA GLN A 16 52.85 -10.40 31.94
C GLN A 16 52.20 -9.63 30.81
N ASN A 17 51.76 -10.33 29.75
CA ASN A 17 50.79 -9.79 28.80
C ASN A 17 49.47 -9.57 29.54
N LEU A 18 49.31 -8.36 30.04
CA LEU A 18 48.00 -7.82 30.39
C LEU A 18 47.17 -7.78 29.09
N TRP A 19 46.46 -8.88 28.82
CA TRP A 19 45.34 -8.84 27.91
C TRP A 19 44.31 -7.90 28.55
N ILE A 20 44.33 -6.62 28.13
CA ILE A 20 43.21 -5.75 28.27
C ILE A 20 42.15 -6.39 27.38
N ASN A 21 41.27 -7.19 28.01
CA ASN A 21 39.98 -7.53 27.43
C ASN A 21 39.22 -6.20 27.30
N GLY A 22 39.56 -5.45 26.28
CA GLY A 22 38.66 -4.51 25.71
C GLY A 22 37.42 -5.33 25.39
N CYS A 23 36.34 -5.18 26.18
CA CYS A 23 35.01 -5.48 25.74
C CYS A 23 34.83 -4.72 24.43
N SER A 24 35.22 -5.34 23.33
CA SER A 24 34.63 -5.02 22.05
C SER A 24 33.16 -5.34 22.30
N ARG A 25 32.37 -4.31 22.61
CA ARG A 25 30.94 -4.32 22.35
C ARG A 25 30.85 -4.86 20.93
N GLN A 26 30.61 -6.17 20.78
CA GLN A 26 30.16 -6.72 19.53
C GLN A 26 29.04 -5.77 19.11
N LYS A 27 29.27 -5.02 18.04
CA LYS A 27 28.17 -4.32 17.39
C LYS A 27 27.15 -5.42 17.16
N ARG A 28 26.05 -5.43 17.96
CA ARG A 28 24.87 -6.19 17.59
C ARG A 28 24.68 -5.87 16.14
N GLY A 29 24.65 -6.89 15.27
CA GLY A 29 24.38 -6.67 13.87
C GLY A 29 23.10 -5.84 13.83
N GLN A 30 23.24 -4.58 13.43
CA GLN A 30 22.12 -3.64 13.39
C GLN A 30 21.20 -4.22 12.32
N ARG A 31 20.02 -4.65 12.75
CA ARG A 31 19.03 -5.16 11.82
C ARG A 31 18.58 -4.00 10.91
N PRO A 32 18.21 -4.24 9.65
CA PRO A 32 17.76 -3.17 8.78
C PRO A 32 16.52 -2.51 9.35
N ASN A 33 16.50 -1.19 9.29
CA ASN A 33 15.30 -0.42 9.57
C ASN A 33 14.27 -0.66 8.45
N ILE A 34 13.01 -0.54 8.77
CA ILE A 34 11.90 -0.85 7.87
C ILE A 34 11.01 0.38 7.76
N ILE A 35 10.81 0.85 6.54
CA ILE A 35 10.00 2.03 6.24
C ILE A 35 8.97 1.64 5.20
N LEU A 36 7.69 1.64 5.58
CA LEU A 36 6.56 1.42 4.71
C LEU A 36 5.93 2.78 4.41
N ILE A 37 5.96 3.17 3.14
CA ILE A 37 5.37 4.42 2.63
C ILE A 37 4.18 4.05 1.76
N THR A 38 3.01 4.53 2.13
CA THR A 38 1.77 4.28 1.40
C THR A 38 1.09 5.59 1.04
N VAL A 39 0.47 5.63 -0.13
CA VAL A 39 -0.18 6.80 -0.70
C VAL A 39 -1.61 6.42 -1.05
N ASP A 40 -2.59 7.16 -0.55
CA ASP A 40 -4.01 6.87 -0.74
C ASP A 40 -4.41 7.07 -2.21
N THR A 41 -5.17 6.14 -2.76
CA THR A 41 -5.73 6.16 -4.12
C THR A 41 -4.73 6.36 -5.27
N LEU A 42 -3.41 6.18 -5.05
CA LEU A 42 -2.40 6.45 -6.07
C LEU A 42 -2.36 5.37 -7.15
N ARG A 43 -2.63 5.77 -8.38
CA ARG A 43 -2.58 4.90 -9.57
C ARG A 43 -1.15 4.82 -10.13
N PRO A 44 -0.66 3.62 -10.51
CA PRO A 44 0.67 3.49 -11.13
C PRO A 44 0.74 4.18 -12.50
N ASP A 45 -0.33 4.13 -13.31
CA ASP A 45 -0.38 4.74 -14.64
C ASP A 45 -0.45 6.27 -14.63
N HIS A 46 -0.39 6.91 -13.44
CA HIS A 46 -0.15 8.35 -13.25
C HIS A 46 1.27 8.65 -12.75
N LEU A 47 2.19 7.66 -12.72
CA LEU A 47 3.61 7.82 -12.35
C LEU A 47 4.51 7.67 -13.57
N GLY A 48 5.55 8.52 -13.70
CA GLY A 48 6.50 8.48 -14.81
C GLY A 48 7.25 7.16 -14.90
N CYS A 49 7.66 6.57 -13.78
CA CYS A 49 8.34 5.26 -13.74
C CYS A 49 7.45 4.10 -14.21
N TYR A 50 6.13 4.27 -14.29
CA TYR A 50 5.19 3.34 -14.92
C TYR A 50 4.75 3.77 -16.33
N GLY A 51 5.33 4.84 -16.88
CA GLY A 51 5.10 5.26 -18.26
C GLY A 51 4.12 6.41 -18.44
N TYR A 52 3.70 7.09 -17.39
CA TYR A 52 2.84 8.26 -17.51
C TYR A 52 3.53 9.40 -18.26
N HIS A 53 2.79 10.05 -19.16
CA HIS A 53 3.34 11.07 -20.04
C HIS A 53 3.54 12.45 -19.40
N ARG A 54 2.88 12.74 -18.26
CA ARG A 54 3.05 13.98 -17.50
C ARG A 54 4.11 13.80 -16.41
N ASN A 55 4.81 14.88 -16.09
CA ASN A 55 5.87 14.86 -15.07
C ASN A 55 5.29 15.01 -13.65
N THR A 56 4.49 14.04 -13.23
CA THR A 56 3.80 14.04 -11.93
C THR A 56 4.69 13.57 -10.78
N SER A 57 5.67 12.69 -11.05
CA SER A 57 6.39 11.95 -10.02
C SER A 57 7.91 11.88 -10.19
N PRO A 58 8.62 12.99 -10.54
CA PRO A 58 10.05 12.91 -10.88
C PRO A 58 10.97 12.43 -9.75
N ASN A 59 10.54 12.52 -8.49
CA ASN A 59 11.33 12.06 -7.35
C ASN A 59 11.05 10.60 -7.01
N ILE A 60 9.80 10.15 -7.15
CA ILE A 60 9.43 8.73 -7.07
C ILE A 60 10.08 7.98 -8.25
N ASP A 61 10.10 8.56 -9.45
CA ASP A 61 10.74 7.98 -10.64
C ASP A 61 12.25 7.75 -10.39
N ARG A 62 12.93 8.74 -9.82
CA ARG A 62 14.34 8.62 -9.42
C ARG A 62 14.56 7.58 -8.32
N PHE A 63 13.64 7.46 -7.37
CA PHE A 63 13.69 6.42 -6.35
C PHE A 63 13.56 5.03 -6.98
N ALA A 64 12.70 4.89 -7.99
CA ALA A 64 12.51 3.65 -8.73
C ALA A 64 13.77 3.19 -9.50
N GLU A 65 14.62 4.13 -9.94
CA GLU A 65 15.92 3.81 -10.60
C GLU A 65 16.86 3.08 -9.63
N ASP A 66 16.80 3.36 -8.33
CA ASP A 66 17.63 2.79 -7.27
C ASP A 66 16.97 1.56 -6.59
N ALA A 67 15.83 1.10 -7.05
CA ALA A 67 14.99 0.11 -6.39
C ALA A 67 14.47 -0.98 -7.35
N MET A 68 13.80 -1.99 -6.83
CA MET A 68 13.03 -2.95 -7.62
C MET A 68 11.61 -2.43 -7.82
N LEU A 69 11.25 -2.16 -9.06
CA LEU A 69 9.89 -1.81 -9.46
C LEU A 69 9.14 -3.07 -9.91
N PHE A 70 7.96 -3.29 -9.35
CA PHE A 70 7.05 -4.36 -9.74
C PHE A 70 5.94 -3.77 -10.64
N GLU A 71 5.88 -4.24 -11.89
CA GLU A 71 4.94 -3.70 -12.88
C GLU A 71 3.50 -4.10 -12.62
N ASN A 72 3.28 -5.26 -11.99
CA ASN A 72 1.96 -5.87 -11.81
C ASN A 72 1.71 -6.18 -10.33
N CYS A 73 1.51 -5.15 -9.50
CA CYS A 73 1.11 -5.33 -8.11
C CYS A 73 -0.40 -5.06 -7.95
N PHE A 74 -1.08 -5.95 -7.20
CA PHE A 74 -2.51 -5.81 -6.98
C PHE A 74 -2.87 -5.72 -5.50
N SER A 75 -3.77 -4.79 -5.18
CA SER A 75 -4.43 -4.72 -3.88
C SER A 75 -5.50 -5.81 -3.77
N HIS A 76 -5.86 -6.14 -2.53
CA HIS A 76 -6.91 -7.12 -2.23
C HIS A 76 -8.29 -6.52 -2.05
N ALA A 77 -8.36 -5.18 -2.03
CA ALA A 77 -9.60 -4.43 -1.92
C ALA A 77 -9.49 -3.09 -2.64
N PRO A 78 -10.59 -2.54 -3.10
CA PRO A 78 -10.64 -1.24 -3.77
C PRO A 78 -10.88 -0.08 -2.79
N GLU A 79 -10.55 -0.26 -1.51
CA GLU A 79 -10.80 0.72 -0.44
C GLU A 79 -9.81 0.57 0.72
N THR A 80 -9.63 1.64 1.48
CA THR A 80 -8.57 1.84 2.47
C THR A 80 -8.56 0.79 3.58
N LEU A 81 -9.68 0.58 4.29
CA LEU A 81 -9.71 -0.27 5.49
C LEU A 81 -9.31 -1.71 5.21
N GLN A 82 -9.91 -2.34 4.19
CA GLN A 82 -9.63 -3.73 3.84
C GLN A 82 -8.24 -3.88 3.23
N SER A 83 -7.78 -2.90 2.45
CA SER A 83 -6.45 -2.94 1.88
C SER A 83 -5.37 -2.89 2.96
N PHE A 84 -5.49 -1.95 3.93
CA PHE A 84 -4.55 -1.89 5.04
C PHE A 84 -4.65 -3.09 5.98
N ALA A 85 -5.83 -3.66 6.18
CA ALA A 85 -5.95 -4.91 6.89
C ALA A 85 -5.08 -6.00 6.25
N SER A 86 -5.06 -6.09 4.92
CA SER A 86 -4.20 -7.03 4.19
C SER A 86 -2.71 -6.68 4.28
N ILE A 87 -2.33 -5.42 4.09
CA ILE A 87 -0.94 -4.96 4.14
C ILE A 87 -0.33 -5.21 5.52
N LEU A 88 -1.04 -4.80 6.59
CA LEU A 88 -0.50 -4.83 7.96
C LEU A 88 -0.61 -6.20 8.64
N THR A 89 -1.37 -7.13 8.09
CA THR A 89 -1.49 -8.48 8.65
C THR A 89 -0.91 -9.57 7.77
N GLY A 90 -0.81 -9.36 6.45
CA GLY A 90 -0.43 -10.38 5.46
C GLY A 90 -1.52 -11.42 5.20
N PHE A 91 -2.77 -11.13 5.55
CA PHE A 91 -3.95 -11.95 5.29
C PHE A 91 -4.88 -11.31 4.26
N PHE A 92 -5.76 -12.10 3.65
CA PHE A 92 -6.82 -11.55 2.80
C PHE A 92 -7.85 -10.75 3.63
N PRO A 93 -8.60 -9.81 3.04
CA PRO A 93 -9.55 -8.98 3.78
C PRO A 93 -10.58 -9.78 4.59
N HIS A 94 -11.09 -10.89 4.05
CA HIS A 94 -12.04 -11.77 4.75
C HIS A 94 -11.42 -12.50 5.95
N GLU A 95 -10.13 -12.77 5.94
CA GLU A 95 -9.39 -13.37 7.05
C GLU A 95 -9.06 -12.31 8.10
N ALA A 96 -8.66 -11.12 7.66
CA ALA A 96 -8.28 -10.00 8.53
C ALA A 96 -9.48 -9.29 9.18
N LYS A 97 -10.71 -9.47 8.68
CA LYS A 97 -11.98 -8.92 9.22
C LYS A 97 -11.92 -7.43 9.61
N THR A 98 -11.38 -6.57 8.79
CA THR A 98 -11.18 -5.15 9.12
C THR A 98 -10.48 -4.91 10.47
N MET A 99 -9.28 -5.50 10.64
CA MET A 99 -8.42 -5.37 11.83
C MET A 99 -9.11 -5.76 13.16
N PRO A 100 -9.61 -6.98 13.32
CA PRO A 100 -10.04 -7.43 14.62
C PRO A 100 -8.82 -7.54 15.56
N GLN A 101 -8.99 -7.18 16.81
CA GLN A 101 -7.96 -7.29 17.87
C GLN A 101 -7.37 -8.70 18.05
N THR A 102 -7.93 -9.68 17.36
CA THR A 102 -7.50 -11.09 17.40
C THR A 102 -6.47 -11.45 16.33
N VAL A 103 -6.21 -10.57 15.35
CA VAL A 103 -5.22 -10.80 14.30
C VAL A 103 -3.98 -9.96 14.58
N GLU A 104 -2.86 -10.64 14.79
CA GLU A 104 -1.58 -9.98 15.04
C GLU A 104 -1.12 -9.17 13.83
N THR A 105 -0.71 -7.93 14.05
CA THR A 105 -0.21 -7.00 13.04
C THR A 105 1.30 -7.14 12.84
N LEU A 106 1.81 -6.55 11.74
CA LEU A 106 3.25 -6.38 11.51
C LEU A 106 3.93 -5.62 12.66
N ALA A 107 3.27 -4.54 13.14
CA ALA A 107 3.82 -3.71 14.18
C ALA A 107 3.92 -4.46 15.53
N GLU A 108 2.92 -5.26 15.88
CA GLU A 108 2.97 -6.10 17.11
C GLU A 108 4.09 -7.12 17.02
N SER A 109 4.20 -7.83 15.89
CA SER A 109 5.25 -8.82 15.69
C SER A 109 6.65 -8.19 15.73
N LEU A 110 6.87 -7.08 15.02
CA LEU A 110 8.16 -6.38 15.02
C LEU A 110 8.52 -5.78 16.37
N ARG A 111 7.52 -5.26 17.10
CA ARG A 111 7.72 -4.76 18.46
C ARG A 111 8.15 -5.88 19.42
N ARG A 112 7.56 -7.07 19.31
CA ARG A 112 7.97 -8.26 20.08
C ARG A 112 9.42 -8.64 19.79
N GLU A 113 9.86 -8.45 18.56
CA GLU A 113 11.25 -8.65 18.15
C GLU A 113 12.19 -7.50 18.55
N GLY A 114 11.67 -6.48 19.24
CA GLY A 114 12.46 -5.38 19.81
C GLY A 114 12.63 -4.18 18.87
N TYR A 115 11.88 -4.10 17.80
CA TYR A 115 11.80 -2.87 16.97
C TYR A 115 11.03 -1.78 17.71
N LYS A 116 11.47 -0.54 17.61
CA LYS A 116 10.58 0.61 17.84
C LYS A 116 9.61 0.73 16.68
N THR A 117 8.35 1.03 16.99
CA THR A 117 7.30 1.07 15.98
C THR A 117 6.60 2.42 15.99
N ALA A 118 6.55 3.07 14.83
CA ALA A 118 5.87 4.35 14.67
C ALA A 118 5.01 4.37 13.42
N ALA A 119 3.90 5.11 13.47
CA ALA A 119 3.07 5.41 12.31
C ALA A 119 2.75 6.91 12.25
N VAL A 120 2.71 7.46 11.04
CA VAL A 120 2.23 8.81 10.72
C VAL A 120 1.10 8.67 9.73
N ILE A 121 -0.11 9.05 10.14
CA ILE A 121 -1.35 8.79 9.41
C ILE A 121 -1.97 10.10 8.96
N SER A 122 -2.42 10.14 7.71
CA SER A 122 -3.01 11.32 7.09
C SER A 122 -4.52 11.18 6.80
N ASN A 123 -5.05 9.95 6.84
CA ASN A 123 -6.45 9.67 6.55
C ASN A 123 -7.24 9.42 7.86
N TYR A 124 -8.36 10.13 8.05
CA TYR A 124 -9.20 10.03 9.26
C TYR A 124 -9.81 8.63 9.46
N ILE A 125 -10.02 7.86 8.39
CA ILE A 125 -10.52 6.48 8.46
C ILE A 125 -9.54 5.56 9.22
N LEU A 126 -8.25 5.91 9.20
CA LEU A 126 -7.19 5.18 9.87
C LEU A 126 -6.88 5.72 11.28
N GLN A 127 -7.67 6.65 11.82
CA GLN A 127 -7.47 7.17 13.18
C GLN A 127 -7.53 6.06 14.23
N LYS A 128 -6.95 6.34 15.39
CA LYS A 128 -7.01 5.47 16.58
C LYS A 128 -8.45 5.07 16.91
N GLY A 129 -8.61 3.85 17.36
CA GLY A 129 -9.92 3.24 17.64
C GLY A 129 -10.46 2.38 16.51
N ASN A 130 -9.86 2.43 15.32
CA ASN A 130 -10.20 1.55 14.20
C ASN A 130 -9.32 0.27 14.14
N GLY A 131 -8.38 0.11 15.09
CA GLY A 131 -7.56 -1.08 15.26
C GLY A 131 -6.22 -1.06 14.52
N PHE A 132 -5.96 -0.06 13.68
CA PHE A 132 -4.70 0.05 12.91
C PHE A 132 -3.52 0.49 13.77
N GLU A 133 -3.79 1.09 14.94
CA GLU A 133 -2.78 1.50 15.91
C GLU A 133 -2.12 0.34 16.68
N GLN A 134 -2.64 -0.89 16.53
CA GLN A 134 -2.16 -2.07 17.23
C GLN A 134 -0.66 -2.31 16.96
N GLY A 135 0.13 -2.41 18.04
CA GLY A 135 1.57 -2.67 18.01
C GLY A 135 2.44 -1.45 17.80
N PHE A 136 1.90 -0.29 17.42
CA PHE A 136 2.69 0.93 17.31
C PHE A 136 2.91 1.58 18.69
N MET A 137 4.18 1.94 18.99
CA MET A 137 4.55 2.71 20.17
C MET A 137 4.15 4.17 20.03
N ILE A 138 4.31 4.71 18.83
CA ILE A 138 3.87 6.05 18.43
C ILE A 138 2.93 5.86 17.25
N TYR A 139 1.70 6.32 17.40
CA TYR A 139 0.72 6.38 16.32
C TYR A 139 0.22 7.81 16.23
N ASP A 140 0.74 8.56 15.27
CA ASP A 140 0.43 9.97 15.09
C ASP A 140 -0.63 10.13 14.00
N ASP A 141 -1.85 10.33 14.44
CA ASP A 141 -3.04 10.57 13.63
C ASP A 141 -3.56 12.01 13.78
N THR A 142 -2.65 12.96 14.06
CA THR A 142 -2.97 14.38 14.17
C THR A 142 -3.34 14.93 12.81
N MET A 143 -4.59 15.36 12.65
CA MET A 143 -5.08 16.01 11.43
C MET A 143 -4.98 17.52 11.60
N ASN A 144 -4.56 18.23 10.56
CA ASN A 144 -4.32 19.67 10.59
C ASN A 144 -5.25 20.48 9.67
N GLU A 145 -5.93 19.80 8.77
CA GLU A 145 -6.82 20.40 7.78
C GLU A 145 -8.17 19.66 7.71
N HIS A 146 -9.05 20.13 6.84
CA HIS A 146 -10.35 19.51 6.60
C HIS A 146 -10.65 19.53 5.10
N GLU A 147 -11.16 18.43 4.60
CA GLU A 147 -11.63 18.34 3.22
C GLU A 147 -12.57 19.50 2.86
N LEU A 148 -12.49 19.93 1.63
CA LEU A 148 -13.27 21.08 1.14
C LEU A 148 -14.78 20.87 1.28
N VAL A 149 -15.29 19.70 0.94
CA VAL A 149 -16.73 19.42 0.80
C VAL A 149 -17.32 18.76 2.05
N ARG A 150 -16.83 17.59 2.45
CA ARG A 150 -17.36 16.81 3.58
C ARG A 150 -16.92 17.32 4.94
N LYS A 151 -15.86 18.15 4.98
CA LYS A 151 -15.25 18.64 6.21
C LYS A 151 -14.66 17.55 7.11
N PHE A 152 -14.34 16.39 6.56
CA PHE A 152 -13.61 15.39 7.29
C PHE A 152 -12.18 15.85 7.57
N PRO A 153 -11.65 15.55 8.76
CA PRO A 153 -10.28 15.94 9.07
C PRO A 153 -9.28 15.16 8.21
N GLU A 154 -8.24 15.86 7.75
CA GLU A 154 -7.16 15.29 6.94
C GLU A 154 -5.82 15.90 7.30
N ARG A 155 -4.74 15.25 6.87
CA ARG A 155 -3.38 15.75 6.94
C ARG A 155 -2.76 15.71 5.55
N THR A 156 -2.34 16.86 5.05
CA THR A 156 -1.64 16.93 3.76
C THR A 156 -0.19 16.43 3.86
N ALA A 157 0.45 16.17 2.71
CA ALA A 157 1.77 15.56 2.65
C ALA A 157 2.87 16.37 3.35
N GLY A 158 2.75 17.70 3.40
CA GLY A 158 3.71 18.56 4.08
C GLY A 158 3.87 18.21 5.56
N PRO A 159 2.84 18.45 6.40
CA PRO A 159 2.85 18.12 7.82
C PRO A 159 3.09 16.62 8.13
N ALA A 160 2.65 15.71 7.26
CA ALA A 160 2.94 14.29 7.40
C ALA A 160 4.44 14.02 7.29
N THR A 161 5.08 14.61 6.28
CA THR A 161 6.52 14.48 6.05
C THR A 161 7.33 15.12 7.18
N ASP A 162 6.93 16.30 7.67
CA ASP A 162 7.60 16.96 8.80
C ASP A 162 7.63 16.03 10.02
N ARG A 163 6.48 15.44 10.35
CA ARG A 163 6.37 14.52 11.48
C ARG A 163 7.17 13.24 11.27
N ALA A 164 7.16 12.68 10.07
CA ALA A 164 7.96 11.51 9.74
C ALA A 164 9.46 11.77 9.91
N ILE A 165 9.95 12.92 9.46
CA ILE A 165 11.37 13.33 9.60
C ILE A 165 11.75 13.49 11.08
N GLU A 166 10.92 14.12 11.92
CA GLU A 166 11.15 14.22 13.36
C GLU A 166 11.31 12.82 14.00
N LEU A 167 10.44 11.87 13.66
CA LEU A 167 10.50 10.50 14.18
C LEU A 167 11.73 9.73 13.66
N LEU A 168 12.14 9.95 12.40
CA LEU A 168 13.38 9.38 11.86
C LEU A 168 14.60 9.89 12.62
N GLU A 169 14.66 11.18 12.95
CA GLU A 169 15.74 11.77 13.74
C GLU A 169 15.74 11.22 15.18
N GLU A 170 14.57 11.00 15.79
CA GLU A 170 14.43 10.40 17.11
C GLU A 170 14.91 8.93 17.12
N PHE A 171 14.55 8.14 16.09
CA PHE A 171 14.78 6.70 16.04
C PHE A 171 16.07 6.29 15.33
N GLN A 172 16.86 7.22 14.79
CA GLN A 172 18.04 6.94 13.96
C GLN A 172 19.09 5.98 14.56
N LYS A 173 19.07 5.78 15.90
CA LYS A 173 20.00 4.89 16.62
C LYS A 173 19.40 3.55 17.02
N ASP A 174 18.14 3.35 16.71
CA ASP A 174 17.38 2.16 17.07
C ASP A 174 17.07 1.31 15.84
N ASP A 175 16.76 0.04 16.04
CA ASP A 175 16.07 -0.76 15.04
C ASP A 175 14.60 -0.32 15.06
N PHE A 176 14.04 0.15 13.94
CA PHE A 176 12.67 0.63 13.91
C PHE A 176 11.88 0.16 12.68
N PHE A 177 10.57 0.08 12.84
CA PHE A 177 9.57 0.00 11.80
C PHE A 177 8.73 1.28 11.80
N MET A 178 8.67 1.96 10.66
CA MET A 178 7.88 3.17 10.48
C MET A 178 6.93 3.01 9.31
N TRP A 179 5.64 3.25 9.57
CA TRP A 179 4.61 3.37 8.54
C TRP A 179 4.24 4.84 8.34
N ILE A 180 4.31 5.32 7.10
CA ILE A 180 3.94 6.67 6.71
C ILE A 180 2.85 6.54 5.66
N HIS A 181 1.67 7.09 5.94
CA HIS A 181 0.54 7.09 5.03
C HIS A 181 0.18 8.51 4.63
N TYR A 182 0.23 8.80 3.34
CA TYR A 182 -0.13 10.07 2.74
C TYR A 182 -1.57 10.04 2.23
N GLN A 183 -2.32 11.14 2.48
CA GLN A 183 -3.68 11.33 1.98
C GLN A 183 -3.69 11.71 0.49
N ASP A 184 -2.83 12.66 0.09
CA ASP A 184 -2.75 13.11 -1.30
C ASP A 184 -2.30 11.94 -2.22
N PRO A 185 -3.03 11.59 -3.31
CA PRO A 185 -4.04 12.35 -4.04
C PRO A 185 -5.53 11.93 -3.78
N HIS A 186 -5.91 11.45 -2.61
CA HIS A 186 -7.31 11.13 -2.32
C HIS A 186 -8.22 12.37 -2.46
N GLY A 187 -9.39 12.19 -3.04
CA GLY A 187 -10.33 13.29 -3.27
C GLY A 187 -11.10 13.81 -2.04
N PRO A 188 -11.53 15.08 -2.07
CA PRO A 188 -11.58 15.99 -3.23
C PRO A 188 -10.20 16.54 -3.61
N TYR A 189 -9.89 16.56 -4.91
CA TYR A 189 -8.57 16.94 -5.42
C TYR A 189 -8.36 18.45 -5.34
N THR A 190 -7.70 18.91 -4.28
CA THR A 190 -7.47 20.34 -4.01
C THR A 190 -5.99 20.62 -3.74
N PRO A 191 -5.09 20.34 -4.71
CA PRO A 191 -3.67 20.59 -4.53
C PRO A 191 -3.42 22.06 -4.28
N PRO A 192 -2.33 22.43 -3.56
CA PRO A 192 -1.94 23.84 -3.42
C PRO A 192 -1.84 24.55 -4.77
N ASP A 193 -2.19 25.85 -4.84
CA ASP A 193 -2.36 26.64 -6.07
C ASP A 193 -1.28 26.42 -7.15
N HIS A 194 -0.02 26.37 -6.76
CA HIS A 194 1.08 26.14 -7.69
C HIS A 194 0.97 24.79 -8.42
N PHE A 195 0.52 23.75 -7.74
CA PHE A 195 0.37 22.39 -8.30
C PHE A 195 -0.94 22.27 -9.05
N ALA A 196 -2.00 22.95 -8.60
CA ALA A 196 -3.29 22.99 -9.27
C ALA A 196 -3.20 23.51 -10.71
N GLU A 197 -2.33 24.51 -10.94
CA GLU A 197 -2.13 25.12 -12.27
C GLU A 197 -1.16 24.34 -13.16
N MET A 198 -0.30 23.48 -12.59
CA MET A 198 0.84 22.86 -13.28
C MET A 198 0.41 21.97 -14.46
N PHE A 199 -0.70 21.26 -14.33
CA PHE A 199 -1.21 20.32 -15.33
C PHE A 199 -2.49 20.81 -16.02
N HIS A 200 -2.91 22.04 -15.70
CA HIS A 200 -4.08 22.65 -16.30
C HIS A 200 -3.78 23.04 -17.75
N ASN A 201 -4.15 22.17 -18.67
CA ASN A 201 -4.15 22.51 -20.10
C ASN A 201 -5.56 22.88 -20.51
N ALA A 202 -5.74 24.06 -21.10
CA ALA A 202 -7.00 24.44 -21.71
C ALA A 202 -7.33 23.42 -22.82
N ASN A 203 -8.20 22.47 -22.52
CA ASN A 203 -8.64 21.50 -23.52
C ASN A 203 -9.66 22.18 -24.44
N PRO A 204 -9.42 22.26 -25.77
CA PRO A 204 -10.35 22.88 -26.71
C PRO A 204 -11.69 22.12 -26.82
N LYS A 205 -11.76 20.89 -26.32
CA LYS A 205 -12.97 20.05 -26.29
C LYS A 205 -13.19 19.47 -24.88
N PRO A 206 -13.74 20.26 -23.94
CA PRO A 206 -14.01 19.79 -22.59
C PRO A 206 -14.99 18.61 -22.61
N ARG A 207 -14.74 17.60 -21.74
CA ARG A 207 -15.67 16.50 -21.48
C ARG A 207 -16.46 16.84 -20.24
N ILE A 208 -17.69 17.33 -20.44
CA ILE A 208 -18.55 17.76 -19.35
C ILE A 208 -19.28 16.56 -18.74
N LEU A 209 -19.09 16.34 -17.44
CA LEU A 209 -19.74 15.29 -16.66
C LEU A 209 -20.91 15.88 -15.86
N LYS A 210 -21.88 15.05 -15.52
CA LYS A 210 -22.88 15.39 -14.51
C LYS A 210 -22.28 15.26 -13.10
N VAL A 211 -22.83 16.00 -12.14
CA VAL A 211 -22.53 15.78 -10.72
C VAL A 211 -23.60 14.86 -10.15
N ASN A 212 -23.18 13.79 -9.50
CA ASN A 212 -24.06 12.85 -8.84
C ASN A 212 -24.59 13.44 -7.51
N THR A 213 -25.76 13.01 -7.10
CA THR A 213 -26.33 13.36 -5.78
C THR A 213 -25.84 12.43 -4.67
N THR A 214 -25.11 11.38 -5.04
CA THR A 214 -24.53 10.37 -4.15
C THR A 214 -23.02 10.39 -4.19
N VAL A 215 -22.39 9.60 -3.34
CA VAL A 215 -20.92 9.40 -3.31
C VAL A 215 -20.42 8.45 -4.41
N SER A 216 -21.33 7.81 -5.15
CA SER A 216 -20.97 6.88 -6.24
C SER A 216 -20.37 7.62 -7.43
N GLY A 217 -19.33 7.02 -8.01
CA GLY A 217 -18.67 7.50 -9.24
C GLY A 217 -19.38 7.11 -10.53
N TYR A 218 -20.38 6.21 -10.48
CA TYR A 218 -21.04 5.75 -11.72
C TYR A 218 -21.76 6.87 -12.47
N GLY A 219 -21.38 7.03 -13.73
CA GLY A 219 -21.98 7.97 -14.68
C GLY A 219 -21.70 9.44 -14.42
N GLY A 220 -20.83 9.82 -13.46
CA GLY A 220 -20.50 11.22 -13.20
C GLY A 220 -19.67 11.46 -11.95
N ILE A 221 -19.46 12.74 -11.67
CA ILE A 221 -18.66 13.21 -10.53
C ILE A 221 -19.41 12.91 -9.21
N PRO A 222 -18.83 12.19 -8.26
CA PRO A 222 -19.42 11.99 -6.92
C PRO A 222 -19.69 13.33 -6.22
N SER A 223 -20.73 13.38 -5.40
CA SER A 223 -21.12 14.62 -4.71
C SER A 223 -20.00 15.22 -3.86
N TYR A 224 -19.14 14.38 -3.26
CA TYR A 224 -18.03 14.84 -2.42
C TYR A 224 -16.84 15.36 -3.21
N GLN A 225 -16.70 14.97 -4.48
CA GLN A 225 -15.62 15.39 -5.37
C GLN A 225 -15.91 16.71 -6.08
N GLN A 226 -17.08 17.31 -5.87
CA GLN A 226 -17.45 18.51 -6.60
C GLN A 226 -16.52 19.69 -6.27
N LEU A 227 -15.74 20.13 -7.24
CA LEU A 227 -14.84 21.27 -7.16
C LEU A 227 -15.53 22.51 -7.74
N GLN A 228 -16.19 23.29 -6.87
CA GLN A 228 -16.96 24.47 -7.25
C GLN A 228 -18.00 24.12 -8.37
N ASP A 229 -18.06 24.92 -9.44
CA ASP A 229 -18.93 24.67 -10.58
C ASP A 229 -18.24 23.94 -11.74
N ASN A 230 -17.01 23.46 -11.54
CA ASN A 230 -16.29 22.77 -12.60
C ASN A 230 -16.83 21.36 -12.82
N ARG A 231 -17.02 20.99 -14.08
CA ARG A 231 -17.56 19.69 -14.51
C ARG A 231 -16.72 19.06 -15.62
N ASP A 232 -15.59 19.67 -15.98
CA ASP A 232 -14.74 19.14 -17.02
C ASP A 232 -13.87 18.00 -16.46
N TYR A 233 -14.02 16.80 -17.03
CA TYR A 233 -13.22 15.63 -16.76
C TYR A 233 -11.70 15.93 -16.70
N HIS A 234 -11.20 16.69 -17.69
CA HIS A 234 -9.78 16.99 -17.81
C HIS A 234 -9.28 17.90 -16.68
N TYR A 235 -10.16 18.75 -16.16
CA TYR A 235 -9.84 19.53 -14.96
C TYR A 235 -9.61 18.63 -13.76
N TYR A 236 -10.49 17.66 -13.48
CA TYR A 236 -10.34 16.73 -12.36
C TYR A 236 -9.07 15.89 -12.46
N VAL A 237 -8.78 15.36 -13.67
CA VAL A 237 -7.52 14.63 -13.90
C VAL A 237 -6.30 15.54 -13.66
N SER A 238 -6.36 16.83 -14.04
CA SER A 238 -5.26 17.75 -13.78
C SER A 238 -5.06 18.07 -12.31
N GLN A 239 -6.15 18.13 -11.53
CA GLN A 239 -6.07 18.32 -10.07
C GLN A 239 -5.48 17.08 -9.37
N TYR A 240 -5.91 15.88 -9.76
CA TYR A 240 -5.33 14.63 -9.27
C TYR A 240 -3.82 14.54 -9.57
N ASP A 241 -3.39 14.91 -10.78
CA ASP A 241 -1.98 14.99 -11.14
C ASP A 241 -1.22 16.05 -10.31
N GLY A 242 -1.89 17.15 -9.97
CA GLY A 242 -1.36 18.19 -9.10
C GLY A 242 -1.11 17.68 -7.68
N GLU A 243 -2.05 16.89 -7.12
CA GLU A 243 -1.89 16.24 -5.83
C GLU A 243 -0.71 15.26 -5.82
N ILE A 244 -0.58 14.43 -6.85
CA ILE A 244 0.57 13.52 -6.99
C ILE A 244 1.87 14.32 -7.01
N ARG A 245 1.91 15.41 -7.75
CA ARG A 245 3.12 16.24 -7.85
C ARG A 245 3.47 16.92 -6.52
N TYR A 246 2.47 17.35 -5.76
CA TYR A 246 2.64 17.87 -4.40
C TYR A 246 3.19 16.79 -3.47
N GLN A 247 2.60 15.61 -3.45
CA GLN A 247 3.07 14.47 -2.67
C GLN A 247 4.50 14.07 -3.04
N ASP A 248 4.85 14.04 -4.34
CA ASP A 248 6.18 13.71 -4.85
C ASP A 248 7.27 14.68 -4.35
N GLU A 249 6.97 15.98 -4.19
CA GLU A 249 7.91 16.92 -3.58
C GLU A 249 8.17 16.64 -2.10
N HIS A 250 7.14 16.19 -1.38
CA HIS A 250 7.28 15.79 0.02
C HIS A 250 7.95 14.42 0.16
N PHE A 251 7.73 13.50 -0.78
CA PHE A 251 8.51 12.26 -0.89
C PHE A 251 10.00 12.54 -1.10
N LYS A 252 10.35 13.55 -1.90
CA LYS A 252 11.74 14.01 -2.02
C LYS A 252 12.31 14.46 -0.68
N ARG A 253 11.59 15.28 0.08
CA ARG A 253 12.03 15.74 1.41
C ARG A 253 12.31 14.57 2.35
N LEU A 254 11.43 13.56 2.35
CA LEU A 254 11.58 12.35 3.14
C LEU A 254 12.84 11.56 2.71
N THR A 255 13.02 11.32 1.41
CA THR A 255 14.18 10.57 0.90
C THR A 255 15.51 11.34 1.11
N ASP A 256 15.51 12.66 1.02
CA ASP A 256 16.67 13.49 1.36
C ASP A 256 17.03 13.40 2.85
N ALA A 257 16.03 13.36 3.74
CA ALA A 257 16.26 13.14 5.17
C ALA A 257 16.83 11.73 5.44
N LEU A 258 16.30 10.69 4.80
CA LEU A 258 16.83 9.34 4.88
C LEU A 258 18.30 9.26 4.43
N LYS A 259 18.65 9.95 3.35
CA LYS A 259 20.05 10.05 2.86
C LYS A 259 20.93 10.76 3.88
N LYS A 260 20.50 11.90 4.42
CA LYS A 260 21.21 12.66 5.45
C LYS A 260 21.47 11.86 6.71
N LEU A 261 20.52 11.01 7.11
CA LEU A 261 20.61 10.14 8.30
C LEU A 261 21.36 8.82 8.02
N GLY A 262 21.78 8.55 6.77
CA GLY A 262 22.45 7.30 6.39
C GLY A 262 21.52 6.08 6.36
N LEU A 263 20.21 6.29 6.32
CA LEU A 263 19.18 5.24 6.34
C LEU A 263 18.78 4.77 4.93
N TYR A 264 18.95 5.62 3.91
CA TYR A 264 18.44 5.38 2.56
C TYR A 264 18.95 4.09 1.91
N ASP A 265 20.23 3.73 2.13
CA ASP A 265 20.83 2.54 1.55
C ASP A 265 20.79 1.32 2.49
N GLU A 266 20.57 1.53 3.80
CA GLU A 266 20.62 0.50 4.82
C GLU A 266 19.22 -0.02 5.21
N ALA A 267 18.16 0.77 4.99
CA ALA A 267 16.79 0.40 5.33
C ALA A 267 16.12 -0.40 4.22
N LEU A 268 15.16 -1.24 4.60
CA LEU A 268 14.12 -1.71 3.70
C LEU A 268 13.09 -0.60 3.54
N ILE A 269 12.99 -0.03 2.35
CA ILE A 269 12.00 1.00 2.01
C ILE A 269 11.01 0.40 1.02
N ILE A 270 9.73 0.39 1.37
CA ILE A 270 8.64 -0.09 0.53
C ILE A 270 7.72 1.10 0.24
N PHE A 271 7.52 1.41 -1.03
CA PHE A 271 6.57 2.41 -1.51
C PHE A 271 5.44 1.71 -2.25
N SER A 272 4.19 2.00 -1.86
CA SER A 272 2.99 1.45 -2.51
C SER A 272 1.80 2.40 -2.34
N SER A 273 0.67 2.06 -2.95
CA SER A 273 -0.65 2.61 -2.65
C SER A 273 -1.49 1.55 -1.95
N ASP A 274 -2.54 1.95 -1.29
CA ASP A 274 -3.54 1.01 -0.75
C ASP A 274 -4.50 0.50 -1.84
N HIS A 275 -4.99 1.39 -2.71
CA HIS A 275 -5.80 1.09 -3.91
C HIS A 275 -5.65 2.22 -4.94
N GLY A 276 -6.35 2.10 -6.05
CA GLY A 276 -6.42 3.12 -7.09
C GLY A 276 -7.70 3.95 -7.03
N GLU A 277 -7.99 4.65 -8.14
CA GLU A 277 -9.11 5.58 -8.31
C GLU A 277 -9.72 5.43 -9.69
N GLY A 278 -11.04 5.49 -9.82
CA GLY A 278 -11.73 5.49 -11.10
C GLY A 278 -11.54 6.82 -11.84
N MET A 279 -11.03 6.77 -13.06
CA MET A 279 -10.83 7.96 -13.89
C MET A 279 -11.69 7.92 -15.18
N GLY A 280 -12.87 7.26 -15.11
CA GLY A 280 -13.84 7.20 -16.19
C GLY A 280 -13.86 5.88 -16.95
N GLU A 281 -13.02 4.93 -16.57
CA GLU A 281 -13.10 3.54 -17.02
C GLU A 281 -14.43 2.94 -16.55
N HIS A 282 -15.07 2.15 -17.41
CA HIS A 282 -16.36 1.51 -17.10
C HIS A 282 -17.45 2.48 -16.61
N ASP A 283 -17.42 3.74 -17.11
CA ASP A 283 -18.33 4.84 -16.71
C ASP A 283 -18.27 5.16 -15.19
N TYR A 284 -17.09 4.96 -14.56
CA TYR A 284 -16.83 5.16 -13.14
C TYR A 284 -15.80 6.26 -12.92
N PHE A 285 -16.18 7.37 -12.28
CA PHE A 285 -15.41 8.61 -12.22
C PHE A 285 -15.08 9.01 -10.78
N PHE A 286 -13.82 9.33 -10.54
CA PHE A 286 -13.30 10.01 -9.34
C PHE A 286 -13.81 9.41 -8.03
N ALA A 287 -13.86 8.09 -7.96
CA ALA A 287 -14.33 7.32 -6.83
C ALA A 287 -13.65 5.95 -6.79
N HIS A 288 -13.80 5.27 -5.66
CA HIS A 288 -13.30 3.92 -5.41
C HIS A 288 -14.33 3.13 -4.58
N GLY A 289 -14.05 1.85 -4.29
CA GLY A 289 -14.86 1.02 -3.39
C GLY A 289 -15.96 0.19 -4.07
N GLU A 290 -16.46 0.54 -5.25
CA GLU A 290 -17.67 -0.08 -5.83
C GLU A 290 -17.42 -1.16 -6.88
N ASN A 291 -16.17 -1.28 -7.38
CA ASN A 291 -15.81 -2.30 -8.36
C ASN A 291 -14.39 -2.84 -8.14
N LEU A 292 -13.97 -3.83 -8.95
CA LEU A 292 -12.67 -4.49 -8.84
C LEU A 292 -11.83 -4.38 -10.10
N TYR A 293 -12.13 -3.43 -10.98
CA TYR A 293 -11.30 -3.19 -12.16
C TYR A 293 -9.88 -2.75 -11.78
N SER A 294 -8.95 -2.92 -12.70
CA SER A 294 -7.53 -2.64 -12.48
C SER A 294 -7.27 -1.17 -12.12
N CYS A 295 -8.08 -0.23 -12.59
CA CYS A 295 -8.00 1.17 -12.16
C CYS A 295 -8.12 1.35 -10.63
N LEU A 296 -8.75 0.40 -9.92
CA LEU A 296 -8.89 0.42 -8.46
C LEU A 296 -7.97 -0.57 -7.73
N THR A 297 -7.55 -1.64 -8.41
CA THR A 297 -6.81 -2.73 -7.73
C THR A 297 -5.36 -2.86 -8.17
N HIS A 298 -4.96 -2.32 -9.32
CA HIS A 298 -3.57 -2.23 -9.74
C HIS A 298 -2.89 -1.04 -9.05
N VAL A 299 -1.83 -1.29 -8.29
CA VAL A 299 -1.16 -0.32 -7.44
C VAL A 299 0.34 -0.28 -7.70
N PRO A 300 1.02 0.85 -7.51
CA PRO A 300 2.47 0.88 -7.59
C PRO A 300 3.09 0.06 -6.46
N LEU A 301 4.20 -0.61 -6.75
CA LEU A 301 5.04 -1.25 -5.73
C LEU A 301 6.50 -1.08 -6.10
N ILE A 302 7.24 -0.35 -5.26
CA ILE A 302 8.66 -0.10 -5.43
C ILE A 302 9.35 -0.48 -4.11
N VAL A 303 10.35 -1.38 -4.18
CA VAL A 303 11.02 -1.91 -3.00
C VAL A 303 12.51 -1.68 -3.11
N LYS A 304 13.07 -0.91 -2.18
CA LYS A 304 14.51 -0.67 -2.06
C LYS A 304 15.06 -1.41 -0.85
N TYR A 305 16.12 -2.19 -1.07
CA TYR A 305 16.93 -2.77 -0.01
C TYR A 305 18.35 -3.01 -0.52
N GLY A 306 19.28 -2.22 -0.01
CA GLY A 306 20.67 -2.24 -0.51
C GLY A 306 20.73 -1.95 -2.01
N ARG A 307 21.75 -2.54 -2.66
CA ARG A 307 21.91 -2.53 -4.13
C ARG A 307 21.48 -3.85 -4.77
N GLU A 308 21.15 -4.84 -3.97
CA GLU A 308 20.82 -6.20 -4.44
C GLU A 308 19.42 -6.29 -5.04
N LEU A 309 18.53 -5.41 -4.58
CA LEU A 309 17.14 -5.35 -5.04
C LEU A 309 16.96 -4.13 -5.94
N SER A 310 17.19 -4.28 -7.24
CA SER A 310 17.06 -3.21 -8.23
C SER A 310 16.60 -3.74 -9.59
N GLY A 311 16.02 -2.86 -10.40
CA GLY A 311 15.51 -3.17 -11.74
C GLY A 311 14.00 -3.25 -11.81
N ARG A 312 13.47 -4.01 -12.76
CA ARG A 312 12.03 -4.14 -13.03
C ARG A 312 11.62 -5.59 -13.06
N ARG A 313 10.42 -5.88 -12.57
CA ARG A 313 9.81 -7.21 -12.63
C ARG A 313 8.37 -7.11 -13.14
N ASP A 314 8.04 -7.97 -14.06
CA ASP A 314 6.73 -8.07 -14.72
C ASP A 314 5.83 -9.18 -14.15
N ASP A 315 6.34 -9.95 -13.17
CA ASP A 315 5.53 -10.97 -12.52
C ASP A 315 4.44 -10.38 -11.61
N PHE A 316 3.35 -11.09 -11.51
CA PHE A 316 2.19 -10.66 -10.71
C PHE A 316 2.47 -10.85 -9.22
N VAL A 317 2.41 -9.75 -8.47
CA VAL A 317 2.58 -9.68 -7.02
C VAL A 317 1.36 -9.01 -6.36
N GLN A 318 1.27 -9.08 -5.03
CA GLN A 318 0.09 -8.63 -4.31
C GLN A 318 0.45 -8.07 -2.93
N HIS A 319 -0.40 -7.26 -2.32
CA HIS A 319 -0.14 -6.60 -1.04
C HIS A 319 0.27 -7.54 0.09
N ILE A 320 -0.32 -8.73 0.19
CA ILE A 320 0.07 -9.70 1.23
C ILE A 320 1.52 -10.21 1.10
N ASP A 321 2.25 -9.86 0.03
CA ASP A 321 3.67 -10.14 -0.14
C ASP A 321 4.56 -9.17 0.66
N ILE A 322 4.02 -8.03 1.04
CA ILE A 322 4.73 -7.03 1.84
C ILE A 322 5.13 -7.62 3.19
N ALA A 323 4.20 -8.27 3.88
CA ALA A 323 4.43 -8.83 5.21
C ALA A 323 5.58 -9.87 5.25
N PRO A 324 5.58 -10.96 4.45
CA PRO A 324 6.69 -11.90 4.45
C PRO A 324 8.03 -11.28 4.02
N THR A 325 8.02 -10.24 3.18
CA THR A 325 9.23 -9.52 2.80
C THR A 325 9.81 -8.74 3.98
N ILE A 326 8.95 -8.05 4.74
CA ILE A 326 9.32 -7.31 5.94
C ILE A 326 9.97 -8.22 6.99
N PHE A 327 9.48 -9.45 7.15
CA PHE A 327 10.06 -10.41 8.10
C PHE A 327 11.35 -11.05 7.57
N ALA A 328 11.40 -11.34 6.27
CA ALA A 328 12.51 -12.07 5.68
C ALA A 328 13.80 -11.22 5.57
N VAL A 329 13.67 -9.90 5.37
CA VAL A 329 14.81 -8.99 5.25
C VAL A 329 15.66 -8.96 6.53
N PRO A 330 15.13 -8.73 7.73
CA PRO A 330 15.90 -8.81 8.97
C PRO A 330 16.14 -10.24 9.47
N GLY A 331 15.70 -11.27 8.74
CA GLY A 331 15.84 -12.66 9.16
C GLY A 331 14.93 -13.07 10.33
N ILE A 332 13.84 -12.37 10.54
CA ILE A 332 12.86 -12.68 11.58
C ILE A 332 12.00 -13.85 11.12
N LYS A 333 11.90 -14.87 11.97
CA LYS A 333 11.01 -15.99 11.72
C LYS A 333 9.59 -15.62 12.19
N ALA A 334 8.68 -15.51 11.27
CA ALA A 334 7.27 -15.30 11.63
C ALA A 334 6.70 -16.52 12.35
N ASP A 335 5.91 -16.28 13.40
CA ASP A 335 5.21 -17.35 14.15
C ASP A 335 3.99 -17.91 13.41
N ARG A 336 3.72 -17.37 12.24
CA ARG A 336 2.57 -17.73 11.39
C ARG A 336 2.98 -18.02 9.96
N GLN A 337 2.15 -18.77 9.25
CA GLN A 337 2.32 -19.03 7.83
C GLN A 337 1.62 -17.93 7.03
N PHE A 338 2.40 -17.13 6.30
CA PHE A 338 1.89 -16.14 5.35
C PHE A 338 1.36 -16.81 4.09
N ARG A 339 0.32 -16.25 3.50
CA ARG A 339 -0.14 -16.60 2.16
C ARG A 339 0.67 -15.88 1.07
N GLY A 340 1.22 -14.73 1.40
CA GLY A 340 2.12 -13.97 0.56
C GLY A 340 3.51 -14.60 0.46
N ARG A 341 4.37 -14.01 -0.38
CA ARG A 341 5.75 -14.44 -0.63
C ARG A 341 6.72 -13.29 -0.40
N ASP A 342 7.92 -13.61 0.02
CA ASP A 342 9.02 -12.65 0.00
C ASP A 342 9.27 -12.16 -1.45
N LEU A 343 9.15 -10.86 -1.66
CA LEU A 343 9.33 -10.19 -2.95
C LEU A 343 10.74 -10.35 -3.54
N ARG A 344 11.74 -10.71 -2.73
CA ARG A 344 13.10 -11.02 -3.18
C ARG A 344 13.18 -12.41 -3.83
N SER A 345 12.18 -13.24 -3.63
CA SER A 345 12.12 -14.58 -4.22
C SER A 345 12.02 -14.50 -5.74
N LYS A 346 12.48 -15.56 -6.41
CA LYS A 346 12.30 -15.68 -7.87
C LYS A 346 10.83 -15.59 -8.25
N PRO A 347 10.50 -15.00 -9.42
CA PRO A 347 9.15 -14.95 -9.95
C PRO A 347 8.47 -16.31 -9.91
N ALA A 348 7.21 -16.33 -9.50
CA ALA A 348 6.40 -17.53 -9.59
C ALA A 348 5.94 -17.75 -11.04
N LYS A 349 5.96 -18.98 -11.51
CA LYS A 349 5.48 -19.29 -12.88
C LYS A 349 3.98 -19.05 -13.02
N SER A 350 3.22 -19.26 -11.97
CA SER A 350 1.77 -19.07 -11.92
C SER A 350 1.35 -18.77 -10.50
N ARG A 351 0.42 -17.85 -10.33
CA ARG A 351 -0.02 -17.38 -9.02
C ARG A 351 -1.45 -16.86 -9.05
N GLU A 352 -2.24 -17.28 -8.06
CA GLU A 352 -3.57 -16.77 -7.83
C GLU A 352 -3.49 -15.45 -7.04
N ILE A 353 -4.14 -14.39 -7.54
CA ILE A 353 -4.32 -13.12 -6.86
C ILE A 353 -5.80 -12.88 -6.69
N PHE A 354 -6.22 -12.63 -5.47
CA PHE A 354 -7.63 -12.40 -5.15
C PHE A 354 -7.85 -10.97 -4.72
N ALA A 355 -8.98 -10.40 -5.14
CA ALA A 355 -9.49 -9.15 -4.58
C ALA A 355 -10.99 -9.27 -4.33
N GLU A 356 -11.46 -8.55 -3.32
CA GLU A 356 -12.87 -8.53 -2.94
C GLU A 356 -13.31 -7.13 -2.51
N ASN A 357 -14.53 -6.80 -2.87
CA ASN A 357 -15.22 -5.64 -2.34
C ASN A 357 -16.25 -6.16 -1.32
N ARG A 358 -16.04 -5.86 -0.06
CA ARG A 358 -16.92 -6.26 1.05
C ARG A 358 -17.55 -5.09 1.79
N ALA A 359 -17.36 -3.86 1.30
CA ALA A 359 -17.99 -2.72 1.92
C ALA A 359 -19.51 -2.78 1.71
N PRO A 360 -20.29 -3.35 2.64
CA PRO A 360 -21.74 -3.46 2.50
C PRO A 360 -22.43 -2.10 2.58
N VAL A 361 -21.65 -1.05 2.81
CA VAL A 361 -22.14 0.27 3.18
C VAL A 361 -22.37 1.16 1.98
N MET A 362 -21.59 0.97 0.91
CA MET A 362 -21.67 1.82 -0.28
C MET A 362 -22.48 1.20 -1.41
N SER A 363 -22.53 -0.12 -1.49
CA SER A 363 -23.37 -0.81 -2.47
C SER A 363 -23.71 -2.23 -2.02
N ASP A 364 -24.93 -2.68 -2.30
CA ASP A 364 -25.33 -4.09 -2.19
C ASP A 364 -24.57 -5.00 -3.18
N ASN A 365 -23.59 -4.43 -3.89
CA ASN A 365 -22.93 -5.03 -5.02
C ASN A 365 -21.55 -5.59 -4.62
N ILE A 366 -21.55 -6.59 -3.74
CA ILE A 366 -20.34 -7.35 -3.40
C ILE A 366 -19.77 -7.96 -4.68
N LYS A 367 -18.46 -7.87 -4.84
CA LYS A 367 -17.71 -8.47 -5.95
C LYS A 367 -16.52 -9.24 -5.43
N ALA A 368 -16.11 -10.25 -6.19
CA ALA A 368 -14.87 -10.97 -5.97
C ALA A 368 -14.15 -11.17 -7.30
N SER A 369 -12.84 -11.16 -7.29
CA SER A 369 -12.04 -11.39 -8.48
C SER A 369 -10.87 -12.33 -8.23
N ILE A 370 -10.42 -12.99 -9.28
CA ILE A 370 -9.19 -13.77 -9.32
C ILE A 370 -8.39 -13.43 -10.56
N ILE A 371 -7.08 -13.24 -10.39
CA ILE A 371 -6.12 -13.14 -11.49
C ILE A 371 -5.27 -14.42 -11.47
N LEU A 372 -5.11 -15.05 -12.63
CA LEU A 372 -4.23 -16.17 -12.83
C LEU A 372 -3.64 -16.12 -14.25
N ASP A 373 -2.31 -16.14 -14.35
CA ASP A 373 -1.59 -16.11 -15.62
C ASP A 373 -2.01 -14.93 -16.53
N GLY A 374 -2.27 -13.75 -15.93
CA GLY A 374 -2.71 -12.55 -16.64
C GLY A 374 -4.20 -12.48 -16.96
N LEU A 375 -4.96 -13.58 -16.81
CA LEU A 375 -6.40 -13.57 -16.96
C LEU A 375 -7.09 -13.18 -15.65
N LYS A 376 -7.96 -12.18 -15.70
CA LYS A 376 -8.75 -11.71 -14.56
C LYS A 376 -10.22 -12.02 -14.75
N LEU A 377 -10.78 -12.78 -13.80
CA LEU A 377 -12.20 -13.05 -13.70
C LEU A 377 -12.80 -12.23 -12.56
N ILE A 378 -13.82 -11.45 -12.85
CA ILE A 378 -14.62 -10.72 -11.86
C ILE A 378 -15.99 -11.39 -11.73
N TYR A 379 -16.46 -11.58 -10.52
CA TYR A 379 -17.78 -12.12 -10.21
C TYR A 379 -18.62 -11.12 -9.41
N THR A 380 -19.82 -10.86 -9.87
CA THR A 380 -20.84 -10.03 -9.20
C THR A 380 -22.01 -10.93 -8.79
N PRO A 381 -22.05 -11.40 -7.53
CA PRO A 381 -23.05 -12.36 -7.05
C PRO A 381 -24.50 -11.91 -7.23
N MET A 382 -24.81 -10.64 -6.98
CA MET A 382 -26.15 -10.07 -7.09
C MET A 382 -26.77 -10.33 -8.47
N TYR A 383 -25.97 -10.17 -9.53
CA TYR A 383 -26.44 -10.38 -10.90
C TYR A 383 -26.04 -11.75 -11.48
N ARG A 384 -25.34 -12.59 -10.69
CA ARG A 384 -24.74 -13.84 -11.16
C ARG A 384 -23.89 -13.66 -12.42
N GLN A 385 -23.30 -12.48 -12.53
CA GLN A 385 -22.53 -12.05 -13.71
C GLN A 385 -21.05 -12.35 -13.50
N PHE A 386 -20.40 -12.78 -14.58
CA PHE A 386 -18.97 -12.92 -14.67
C PHE A 386 -18.45 -12.07 -15.83
N GLU A 387 -17.27 -11.47 -15.66
CA GLU A 387 -16.52 -10.74 -16.67
C GLU A 387 -15.11 -11.32 -16.73
N LEU A 388 -14.51 -11.44 -17.90
CA LEU A 388 -13.16 -11.96 -18.09
C LEU A 388 -12.32 -11.01 -18.91
N PHE A 389 -11.13 -10.67 -18.41
CA PHE A 389 -10.19 -9.78 -19.08
C PHE A 389 -8.80 -10.41 -19.19
N ASP A 390 -8.06 -10.11 -20.24
CA ASP A 390 -6.65 -10.48 -20.40
C ASP A 390 -5.78 -9.24 -20.13
N LEU A 391 -5.27 -9.11 -18.91
CA LEU A 391 -4.48 -7.96 -18.48
C LEU A 391 -3.14 -7.82 -19.22
N THR A 392 -2.68 -8.87 -19.91
CA THR A 392 -1.41 -8.81 -20.66
C THR A 392 -1.56 -8.09 -21.99
N THR A 393 -2.76 -8.09 -22.58
CA THR A 393 -3.07 -7.48 -23.86
C THR A 393 -4.09 -6.35 -23.75
N ASP A 394 -4.82 -6.30 -22.64
CA ASP A 394 -5.87 -5.32 -22.34
C ASP A 394 -5.80 -4.91 -20.85
N PRO A 395 -4.77 -4.15 -20.44
CA PRO A 395 -4.58 -3.74 -19.05
C PRO A 395 -5.68 -2.79 -18.54
N HIS A 396 -6.45 -2.16 -19.43
CA HIS A 396 -7.57 -1.27 -19.09
C HIS A 396 -8.93 -1.97 -19.06
N GLU A 397 -8.97 -3.30 -19.33
CA GLU A 397 -10.19 -4.13 -19.23
C GLU A 397 -11.34 -3.62 -20.09
N GLU A 398 -11.03 -3.15 -21.30
CA GLU A 398 -12.02 -2.61 -22.25
C GLU A 398 -12.82 -3.71 -22.98
N ARG A 399 -12.26 -4.93 -23.04
CA ARG A 399 -12.83 -6.05 -23.80
C ARG A 399 -13.18 -7.24 -22.91
N ASP A 400 -14.45 -7.44 -22.63
CA ASP A 400 -14.92 -8.64 -21.91
C ASP A 400 -14.85 -9.89 -22.80
N LEU A 401 -14.05 -10.88 -22.37
CA LEU A 401 -13.79 -12.15 -23.06
C LEU A 401 -14.65 -13.30 -22.53
N ILE A 402 -15.59 -13.06 -21.61
CA ILE A 402 -16.36 -14.12 -20.94
C ILE A 402 -17.11 -15.03 -21.93
N GLY A 403 -17.54 -14.49 -23.08
CA GLY A 403 -18.25 -15.22 -24.13
C GLY A 403 -17.35 -15.89 -25.16
N ALA A 404 -16.04 -15.67 -25.13
CA ALA A 404 -15.12 -16.17 -26.15
C ALA A 404 -14.90 -17.70 -26.00
N ALA A 405 -15.06 -18.42 -27.10
CA ALA A 405 -15.02 -19.89 -27.12
C ALA A 405 -13.66 -20.44 -26.66
N GLU A 406 -12.58 -19.82 -27.06
CA GLU A 406 -11.19 -20.17 -26.72
C GLU A 406 -10.87 -20.05 -25.24
N HIS A 407 -11.61 -19.25 -24.48
CA HIS A 407 -11.39 -19.04 -23.05
C HIS A 407 -12.28 -19.89 -22.14
N GLN A 408 -13.24 -20.64 -22.64
CA GLN A 408 -14.23 -21.36 -21.82
C GLN A 408 -13.64 -22.37 -20.83
N GLU A 409 -12.53 -23.01 -21.15
CA GLU A 409 -11.81 -23.90 -20.23
C GLU A 409 -11.20 -23.12 -19.07
N LYS A 410 -10.52 -22.01 -19.37
CA LYS A 410 -9.93 -21.10 -18.38
C LYS A 410 -11.02 -20.47 -17.49
N VAL A 411 -12.14 -20.07 -18.08
CA VAL A 411 -13.31 -19.56 -17.32
C VAL A 411 -13.79 -20.60 -16.29
N ARG A 412 -13.91 -21.88 -16.67
CA ARG A 412 -14.31 -22.94 -15.72
C ARG A 412 -13.30 -23.14 -14.61
N ASP A 413 -12.00 -23.13 -14.92
CA ASP A 413 -10.93 -23.26 -13.92
C ASP A 413 -10.94 -22.06 -12.96
N LEU A 414 -10.95 -20.84 -13.47
CA LEU A 414 -10.98 -19.62 -12.65
C LEU A 414 -12.23 -19.54 -11.76
N LYS A 415 -13.42 -19.88 -12.29
CA LYS A 415 -14.65 -19.99 -11.48
C LYS A 415 -14.49 -20.97 -10.33
N THR A 416 -13.93 -22.16 -10.60
CA THR A 416 -13.73 -23.19 -9.59
C THR A 416 -12.78 -22.72 -8.49
N ARG A 417 -11.67 -22.03 -8.86
CA ARG A 417 -10.69 -21.50 -7.92
C ARG A 417 -11.26 -20.36 -7.10
N LEU A 418 -11.95 -19.42 -7.74
CA LEU A 418 -12.59 -18.29 -7.06
C LEU A 418 -13.62 -18.80 -6.04
N MET A 419 -14.49 -19.75 -6.45
CA MET A 419 -15.50 -20.33 -5.57
C MET A 419 -14.89 -21.09 -4.39
N ARG A 420 -13.84 -21.88 -4.60
CA ARG A 420 -13.16 -22.61 -3.51
C ARG A 420 -12.58 -21.68 -2.44
N ASN A 421 -12.05 -20.52 -2.82
CA ASN A 421 -11.37 -19.62 -1.90
C ASN A 421 -12.29 -18.57 -1.25
N HIS A 422 -13.44 -18.26 -1.85
CA HIS A 422 -14.31 -17.17 -1.39
C HIS A 422 -15.76 -17.57 -1.08
N MET A 423 -16.24 -18.70 -1.62
CA MET A 423 -17.68 -19.02 -1.55
C MET A 423 -18.18 -19.39 -0.16
N GLU A 424 -17.38 -20.03 0.68
CA GLU A 424 -17.85 -20.32 2.04
C GLU A 424 -18.26 -19.05 2.77
N ASP A 425 -17.52 -17.96 2.55
CA ASP A 425 -17.79 -16.67 3.17
C ASP A 425 -18.84 -15.86 2.43
N LEU A 426 -18.86 -15.88 1.09
CA LEU A 426 -19.91 -15.23 0.30
C LEU A 426 -21.30 -15.91 0.50
N LEU A 427 -21.33 -17.22 0.71
CA LEU A 427 -22.56 -17.97 1.04
C LEU A 427 -23.00 -17.75 2.50
N ARG A 428 -22.06 -17.53 3.43
CA ARG A 428 -22.40 -17.18 4.82
C ARG A 428 -23.05 -15.80 4.97
N LEU A 429 -22.85 -14.93 3.99
CA LEU A 429 -23.53 -13.61 3.98
C LEU A 429 -25.03 -13.72 3.68
N GLY A 430 -25.54 -14.85 3.18
CA GLY A 430 -26.95 -15.07 2.87
C GLY A 430 -27.51 -14.13 1.79
N PRO A 431 -28.76 -14.30 1.37
CA PRO A 431 -29.49 -13.28 0.63
C PRO A 431 -29.55 -11.98 1.43
N ILE A 432 -29.58 -10.85 0.73
CA ILE A 432 -29.62 -9.48 1.35
C ILE A 432 -30.75 -9.38 2.39
N ASP A 433 -31.86 -10.02 2.14
CA ASP A 433 -33.05 -10.01 3.03
C ASP A 433 -32.85 -10.78 4.35
N GLU A 434 -31.78 -11.59 4.51
CA GLU A 434 -31.51 -12.37 5.70
C GLU A 434 -30.35 -11.82 6.54
N ARG A 435 -29.72 -10.71 6.13
CA ARG A 435 -28.63 -10.09 6.90
C ARG A 435 -29.23 -9.37 8.11
N PRO A 436 -28.65 -9.53 9.30
CA PRO A 436 -29.02 -8.69 10.43
C PRO A 436 -28.74 -7.22 10.07
N GLU A 437 -29.70 -6.35 10.34
CA GLU A 437 -29.44 -4.92 10.24
C GLU A 437 -28.22 -4.56 11.11
N PRO A 438 -27.35 -3.65 10.65
CA PRO A 438 -26.26 -3.15 11.47
C PRO A 438 -26.82 -2.62 12.80
N THR A 439 -26.14 -2.91 13.90
CA THR A 439 -26.49 -2.37 15.22
C THR A 439 -26.43 -0.85 15.20
N ASP A 440 -27.10 -0.19 16.14
CA ASP A 440 -27.03 1.28 16.22
C ASP A 440 -25.60 1.78 16.42
N GLU A 441 -24.75 1.03 17.14
CA GLU A 441 -23.33 1.34 17.31
C GLU A 441 -22.55 1.21 15.98
N GLU A 442 -22.82 0.18 15.20
CA GLU A 442 -22.26 0.03 13.85
C GLU A 442 -22.77 1.12 12.90
N LYS A 443 -24.07 1.46 12.95
CA LYS A 443 -24.63 2.57 12.17
C LYS A 443 -23.97 3.91 12.54
N GLU A 444 -23.79 4.21 13.82
CA GLU A 444 -23.09 5.43 14.25
C GLU A 444 -21.61 5.43 13.85
N LYS A 445 -20.93 4.29 13.95
CA LYS A 445 -19.57 4.15 13.46
C LYS A 445 -19.50 4.36 11.95
N LEU A 446 -20.41 3.78 11.19
CA LEU A 446 -20.50 3.93 9.74
C LEU A 446 -20.85 5.37 9.34
N LYS A 447 -21.72 6.07 10.11
CA LYS A 447 -21.97 7.50 9.94
C LYS A 447 -20.74 8.33 10.22
N SER A 448 -20.03 8.04 11.31
CA SER A 448 -18.79 8.74 11.68
C SER A 448 -17.68 8.56 10.63
N LEU A 449 -17.72 7.45 9.91
CA LEU A 449 -16.80 7.13 8.81
C LEU A 449 -17.33 7.63 7.44
N GLY A 450 -18.51 8.27 7.39
CA GLY A 450 -19.08 8.81 6.16
C GLY A 450 -19.67 7.77 5.20
N TYR A 451 -19.78 6.52 5.61
CA TYR A 451 -20.31 5.44 4.78
C TYR A 451 -21.85 5.40 4.72
N ILE A 452 -22.55 5.92 5.72
CA ILE A 452 -24.01 6.11 5.73
C ILE A 452 -24.38 7.49 6.27
N ARG A 453 -25.56 8.01 5.89
CA ARG A 453 -26.11 9.31 6.33
C ARG A 453 -26.81 9.22 7.68
#